data_7141f0db8ceb5cd5136959f6107beae3
#
_entry.id   7141f0db8ceb5cd5136959f6107beae3
#
_cell.length_a   1.000
_cell.length_b   1.000
_cell.length_c   1.000
_cell.angle_alpha   90.00
_cell.angle_beta   90.00
_cell.angle_gamma   90.00
#
_symmetry.space_group_name_H-M   'P 1'
#
loop_
_entity.id
_entity.type
_entity.pdbx_description
1 polymer ?
#
loop_
_entity_poly.entity_id
_entity_poly.type
_entity_poly.pdbx_seq_one_letter_code
_entity_poly.pdbx_strand_id
1 'polypeptide(L)'
;MSQTRQLAGGGRAVEVEPERLHRFLERFAGPHGGAVCTRCAPERVELTAADGSVATVPVPFGPLRAGLGEREGLDVEHLVAHLLRPRTVGLLLVRLGGYSVGVARDGAVLVSRTGARPVHGRTAAGGQSQQRFARRREGQARVALHAAADATAAVLLPRSGELDGLVLGGDRTALRVLAEDRRLAALLARAEPHVLDVPEPRRVVLDEAARRARAVEVQLRGSD
;
A
#
# COMPACT_ATOMS: atom_id res chain seq x y z
N MET A 1 10.58 10.16 -5.19
CA MET A 1 11.40 9.10 -5.85
C MET A 1 10.52 7.88 -6.01
N SER A 2 10.34 7.35 -7.23
CA SER A 2 9.57 6.12 -7.45
C SER A 2 10.28 4.93 -6.80
N GLN A 3 9.57 4.18 -5.96
CA GLN A 3 10.11 2.95 -5.41
C GLN A 3 10.00 1.83 -6.45
N THR A 4 11.08 1.08 -6.62
CA THR A 4 11.11 -0.07 -7.53
C THR A 4 11.34 -1.34 -6.72
N ARG A 5 10.54 -2.38 -6.99
CA ARG A 5 10.60 -3.67 -6.31
C ARG A 5 10.63 -4.80 -7.35
N GLN A 6 11.47 -5.82 -7.13
CA GLN A 6 11.45 -7.04 -7.94
C GLN A 6 10.21 -7.89 -7.62
N LEU A 7 9.61 -8.48 -8.64
CA LEU A 7 8.46 -9.36 -8.51
C LEU A 7 8.90 -10.84 -8.41
N ALA A 8 8.18 -11.61 -7.61
CA ALA A 8 8.31 -13.06 -7.64
C ALA A 8 7.86 -13.58 -9.02
N GLY A 9 8.70 -14.39 -9.67
CA GLY A 9 8.42 -14.90 -11.02
C GLY A 9 8.88 -13.98 -12.15
N GLY A 10 9.78 -13.04 -11.86
CA GLY A 10 10.37 -12.13 -12.86
C GLY A 10 9.62 -10.82 -13.03
N GLY A 11 10.31 -9.81 -13.56
CA GLY A 11 9.77 -8.47 -13.72
C GLY A 11 9.96 -7.58 -12.51
N ARG A 12 9.42 -6.35 -12.60
CA ARG A 12 9.54 -5.32 -11.55
C ARG A 12 8.24 -4.57 -11.36
N ALA A 13 8.02 -4.07 -10.16
CA ALA A 13 6.95 -3.15 -9.84
C ALA A 13 7.51 -1.75 -9.55
N VAL A 14 6.82 -0.73 -10.03
CA VAL A 14 7.21 0.68 -9.90
C VAL A 14 6.01 1.48 -9.38
N GLU A 15 6.19 2.25 -8.31
CA GLU A 15 5.15 3.19 -7.85
C GLU A 15 5.14 4.42 -8.77
N VAL A 16 3.98 4.73 -9.34
CA VAL A 16 3.78 5.82 -10.29
C VAL A 16 2.65 6.72 -9.82
N GLU A 17 2.89 8.02 -9.78
CA GLU A 17 1.85 9.01 -9.48
C GLU A 17 0.81 9.05 -10.64
N PRO A 18 -0.49 9.21 -10.34
CA PRO A 18 -1.55 9.21 -11.37
C PRO A 18 -1.29 10.18 -12.53
N GLU A 19 -0.79 11.36 -12.22
CA GLU A 19 -0.48 12.43 -13.18
C GLU A 19 0.63 12.06 -14.16
N ARG A 20 1.45 11.06 -13.82
CA ARG A 20 2.58 10.58 -14.63
C ARG A 20 2.30 9.25 -15.31
N LEU A 21 1.17 8.60 -15.02
CA LEU A 21 0.90 7.22 -15.44
C LEU A 21 0.90 7.08 -16.96
N HIS A 22 0.19 7.94 -17.68
CA HIS A 22 0.14 7.91 -19.14
C HIS A 22 1.54 7.98 -19.75
N ARG A 23 2.31 8.99 -19.39
CA ARG A 23 3.68 9.17 -19.87
C ARG A 23 4.62 8.03 -19.46
N PHE A 24 4.40 7.43 -18.29
CA PHE A 24 5.16 6.27 -17.84
C PHE A 24 4.92 5.07 -18.74
N LEU A 25 3.66 4.79 -19.09
CA LEU A 25 3.27 3.69 -19.95
C LEU A 25 3.71 3.90 -21.41
N GLU A 26 3.69 5.13 -21.93
CA GLU A 26 4.30 5.48 -23.22
C GLU A 26 5.79 5.16 -23.26
N ARG A 27 6.53 5.55 -22.19
CA ARG A 27 7.96 5.27 -22.07
C ARG A 27 8.27 3.77 -21.92
N PHE A 28 7.35 3.03 -21.31
CA PHE A 28 7.46 1.57 -21.25
C PHE A 28 7.27 0.98 -22.65
N ALA A 29 6.22 1.36 -23.38
CA ALA A 29 5.88 0.76 -24.64
C ALA A 29 6.90 1.10 -25.76
N GLY A 30 7.50 2.28 -25.75
CA GLY A 30 8.38 2.77 -26.82
C GLY A 30 9.52 1.80 -27.18
N PRO A 31 10.41 1.41 -26.25
CA PRO A 31 11.49 0.44 -26.50
C PRO A 31 11.00 -0.97 -26.86
N HIS A 32 9.73 -1.29 -26.56
CA HIS A 32 9.08 -2.58 -26.79
C HIS A 32 8.25 -2.62 -28.09
N GLY A 33 8.53 -1.70 -29.03
CA GLY A 33 7.87 -1.66 -30.34
C GLY A 33 6.54 -0.94 -30.37
N GLY A 34 6.20 -0.24 -29.31
CA GLY A 34 4.94 0.52 -29.16
C GLY A 34 3.84 -0.26 -28.45
N ALA A 35 2.80 0.47 -28.05
CA ALA A 35 1.62 -0.11 -27.45
C ALA A 35 0.71 -0.73 -28.52
N VAL A 36 0.36 -1.98 -28.37
CA VAL A 36 -0.54 -2.69 -29.30
C VAL A 36 -1.97 -2.67 -28.78
N CYS A 37 -2.16 -2.95 -27.50
CA CYS A 37 -3.49 -3.14 -26.94
C CYS A 37 -3.52 -2.73 -25.47
N THR A 38 -4.60 -2.07 -25.07
CA THR A 38 -4.94 -1.82 -23.66
C THR A 38 -6.21 -2.59 -23.32
N ARG A 39 -6.13 -3.49 -22.32
CA ARG A 39 -7.28 -4.22 -21.78
C ARG A 39 -7.64 -3.68 -20.40
N CYS A 40 -8.83 -3.11 -20.28
CA CYS A 40 -9.38 -2.57 -19.04
C CYS A 40 -10.39 -3.53 -18.41
N ALA A 41 -10.08 -4.02 -17.21
CA ALA A 41 -10.98 -4.80 -16.36
C ALA A 41 -11.27 -4.03 -15.06
N PRO A 42 -12.31 -4.40 -14.28
CA PRO A 42 -12.67 -3.70 -13.05
C PRO A 42 -11.53 -3.60 -12.02
N GLU A 43 -10.69 -4.63 -11.92
CA GLU A 43 -9.63 -4.72 -10.90
C GLU A 43 -8.24 -4.42 -11.43
N ARG A 44 -8.05 -4.36 -12.76
CA ARG A 44 -6.74 -4.11 -13.38
C ARG A 44 -6.85 -3.60 -14.81
N VAL A 45 -5.82 -2.89 -15.23
CA VAL A 45 -5.59 -2.49 -16.62
C VAL A 45 -4.27 -3.11 -17.08
N GLU A 46 -4.26 -3.70 -18.28
CA GLU A 46 -3.10 -4.32 -18.89
C GLU A 46 -2.77 -3.66 -20.22
N LEU A 47 -1.54 -3.20 -20.37
CA LEU A 47 -0.99 -2.69 -21.63
C LEU A 47 -0.03 -3.74 -22.19
N THR A 48 -0.28 -4.19 -23.42
CA THR A 48 0.60 -5.10 -24.16
C THR A 48 1.36 -4.33 -25.23
N ALA A 49 2.68 -4.49 -25.25
CA ALA A 49 3.56 -3.94 -26.27
C ALA A 49 3.77 -4.93 -27.42
N ALA A 50 4.36 -4.46 -28.54
CA ALA A 50 4.49 -5.23 -29.78
C ALA A 50 5.40 -6.46 -29.63
N ASP A 51 6.39 -6.44 -28.74
CA ASP A 51 7.25 -7.58 -28.42
C ASP A 51 6.64 -8.56 -27.43
N GLY A 52 5.38 -8.35 -26.99
CA GLY A 52 4.71 -9.17 -25.99
C GLY A 52 4.99 -8.76 -24.53
N SER A 53 5.79 -7.73 -24.29
CA SER A 53 5.98 -7.17 -22.94
C SER A 53 4.68 -6.58 -22.41
N VAL A 54 4.42 -6.76 -21.10
CA VAL A 54 3.16 -6.35 -20.46
C VAL A 54 3.40 -5.44 -19.27
N ALA A 55 2.65 -4.34 -19.21
CA ALA A 55 2.50 -3.52 -18.03
C ALA A 55 1.11 -3.73 -17.42
N THR A 56 1.05 -4.23 -16.18
CA THR A 56 -0.20 -4.44 -15.44
C THR A 56 -0.35 -3.40 -14.35
N VAL A 57 -1.48 -2.71 -14.33
CA VAL A 57 -1.83 -1.67 -13.36
C VAL A 57 -3.04 -2.16 -12.56
N PRO A 58 -2.88 -2.60 -11.30
CA PRO A 58 -4.02 -2.84 -10.41
C PRO A 58 -4.83 -1.56 -10.21
N VAL A 59 -6.15 -1.67 -10.15
CA VAL A 59 -7.04 -0.54 -9.91
C VAL A 59 -7.23 -0.37 -8.40
N PRO A 60 -6.57 0.59 -7.74
CA PRO A 60 -6.78 0.84 -6.32
C PRO A 60 -8.13 1.51 -6.10
N PHE A 61 -8.71 1.29 -4.92
CA PHE A 61 -10.02 1.84 -4.55
C PHE A 61 -11.11 1.54 -5.60
N GLY A 62 -10.98 0.36 -6.23
CA GLY A 62 -11.83 -0.09 -7.32
C GLY A 62 -13.27 -0.37 -6.93
N PRO A 63 -14.07 -0.87 -7.86
CA PRO A 63 -13.69 -1.24 -9.23
C PRO A 63 -13.66 -0.06 -10.21
N LEU A 64 -12.87 -0.19 -11.30
CA LEU A 64 -13.00 0.67 -12.48
C LEU A 64 -14.37 0.41 -13.12
N ARG A 65 -15.12 1.47 -13.40
CA ARG A 65 -16.49 1.36 -13.90
C ARG A 65 -16.68 1.86 -15.33
N ALA A 66 -15.68 2.56 -15.86
CA ALA A 66 -15.73 3.14 -17.20
C ALA A 66 -14.55 2.65 -18.05
N GLY A 67 -14.71 2.66 -19.36
CA GLY A 67 -13.66 2.28 -20.29
C GLY A 67 -13.32 0.79 -20.29
N LEU A 68 -14.20 -0.09 -19.80
CA LEU A 68 -13.96 -1.53 -19.79
C LEU A 68 -13.89 -2.11 -21.21
N GLY A 69 -13.14 -3.21 -21.34
CA GLY A 69 -12.93 -3.91 -22.61
C GLY A 69 -11.51 -3.72 -23.15
N GLU A 70 -11.34 -4.06 -24.42
CA GLU A 70 -10.07 -4.02 -25.13
C GLU A 70 -10.09 -2.92 -26.19
N ARG A 71 -8.96 -2.19 -26.32
CA ARG A 71 -8.77 -1.11 -27.29
C ARG A 71 -7.37 -1.17 -27.88
N GLU A 72 -7.24 -0.74 -29.12
CA GLU A 72 -5.95 -0.61 -29.79
C GLU A 72 -5.09 0.49 -29.14
N GLY A 73 -3.81 0.26 -29.07
CA GLY A 73 -2.82 1.21 -28.56
C GLY A 73 -2.90 1.44 -27.06
N LEU A 74 -2.46 2.63 -26.65
CA LEU A 74 -2.46 3.08 -25.25
C LEU A 74 -3.74 3.90 -24.97
N ASP A 75 -4.69 3.28 -24.26
CA ASP A 75 -5.93 3.94 -23.79
C ASP A 75 -6.08 3.74 -22.27
N VAL A 76 -5.62 4.71 -21.49
CA VAL A 76 -5.68 4.68 -20.02
C VAL A 76 -6.38 5.90 -19.41
N GLU A 77 -7.08 6.69 -20.20
CA GLU A 77 -7.74 7.93 -19.75
C GLU A 77 -8.75 7.67 -18.63
N HIS A 78 -9.56 6.62 -18.77
CA HIS A 78 -10.54 6.24 -17.75
C HIS A 78 -9.87 5.78 -16.44
N LEU A 79 -8.73 5.08 -16.52
CA LEU A 79 -7.94 4.70 -15.36
C LEU A 79 -7.35 5.95 -14.68
N VAL A 80 -6.73 6.84 -15.44
CA VAL A 80 -6.16 8.10 -14.92
C VAL A 80 -7.25 8.94 -14.25
N ALA A 81 -8.40 9.10 -14.90
CA ALA A 81 -9.54 9.80 -14.31
C ALA A 81 -10.04 9.15 -13.02
N HIS A 82 -10.05 7.80 -12.94
CA HIS A 82 -10.38 7.06 -11.73
C HIS A 82 -9.36 7.33 -10.61
N LEU A 83 -8.06 7.32 -10.93
CA LEU A 83 -6.98 7.52 -9.95
C LEU A 83 -6.93 8.96 -9.42
N LEU A 84 -7.28 9.95 -10.25
CA LEU A 84 -7.30 11.37 -9.88
C LEU A 84 -8.52 11.78 -9.06
N ARG A 85 -9.51 10.92 -8.84
CA ARG A 85 -10.66 11.26 -7.99
C ARG A 85 -10.19 11.58 -6.57
N PRO A 86 -10.66 12.70 -5.99
CA PRO A 86 -10.42 12.99 -4.58
C PRO A 86 -10.90 11.85 -3.68
N ARG A 87 -10.03 11.40 -2.75
CA ARG A 87 -10.36 10.31 -1.82
C ARG A 87 -9.95 10.62 -0.41
N THR A 88 -10.78 10.19 0.53
CA THR A 88 -10.45 10.14 1.94
C THR A 88 -10.04 8.73 2.31
N VAL A 89 -8.80 8.53 2.73
CA VAL A 89 -8.24 7.20 3.03
C VAL A 89 -7.80 7.09 4.48
N GLY A 90 -8.07 5.94 5.08
CA GLY A 90 -7.46 5.54 6.32
C GLY A 90 -6.03 5.06 6.07
N LEU A 91 -5.13 5.37 7.00
CA LEU A 91 -3.73 4.90 6.97
C LEU A 91 -3.43 4.18 8.28
N LEU A 92 -2.86 2.98 8.20
CA LEU A 92 -2.39 2.23 9.36
C LEU A 92 -0.98 1.69 9.08
N LEU A 93 0.01 2.30 9.71
CA LEU A 93 1.41 1.91 9.62
C LEU A 93 1.85 1.27 10.93
N VAL A 94 2.39 0.05 10.87
CA VAL A 94 2.85 -0.69 12.07
C VAL A 94 4.18 -1.37 11.79
N ARG A 95 5.12 -1.16 12.67
CA ARG A 95 6.38 -1.92 12.75
C ARG A 95 6.73 -2.21 14.21
N LEU A 96 7.73 -3.07 14.42
CA LEU A 96 8.22 -3.47 15.75
C LEU A 96 8.32 -2.28 16.71
N GLY A 97 7.37 -2.20 17.65
CA GLY A 97 7.38 -1.20 18.72
C GLY A 97 6.77 0.16 18.36
N GLY A 98 6.42 0.41 17.10
CA GLY A 98 5.84 1.67 16.67
C GLY A 98 4.60 1.54 15.78
N TYR A 99 3.73 2.53 15.87
CA TYR A 99 2.59 2.67 14.95
C TYR A 99 2.34 4.14 14.61
N SER A 100 1.76 4.37 13.45
CA SER A 100 1.19 5.66 13.08
C SER A 100 -0.11 5.40 12.32
N VAL A 101 -1.19 6.00 12.79
CA VAL A 101 -2.53 5.86 12.21
C VAL A 101 -3.07 7.25 11.89
N GLY A 102 -3.80 7.36 10.79
CA GLY A 102 -4.41 8.64 10.42
C GLY A 102 -5.45 8.53 9.33
N VAL A 103 -6.11 9.65 9.09
CA VAL A 103 -6.99 9.87 7.94
C VAL A 103 -6.32 10.92 7.07
N ALA A 104 -6.23 10.64 5.79
CA ALA A 104 -5.70 11.56 4.80
C ALA A 104 -6.71 11.81 3.69
N ARG A 105 -6.67 13.00 3.10
CA ARG A 105 -7.41 13.36 1.90
C ARG A 105 -6.46 13.94 0.89
N ASP A 106 -6.49 13.42 -0.32
CA ASP A 106 -5.66 13.88 -1.45
C ASP A 106 -4.16 13.98 -1.12
N GLY A 107 -3.66 13.03 -0.33
CA GLY A 107 -2.25 12.99 0.07
C GLY A 107 -1.88 13.86 1.29
N ALA A 108 -2.84 14.58 1.88
CA ALA A 108 -2.63 15.38 3.08
C ALA A 108 -3.26 14.72 4.32
N VAL A 109 -2.49 14.56 5.40
CA VAL A 109 -2.98 13.98 6.66
C VAL A 109 -3.82 15.00 7.41
N LEU A 110 -5.10 14.68 7.65
CA LEU A 110 -6.07 15.52 8.37
C LEU A 110 -6.02 15.29 9.88
N VAL A 111 -5.97 14.04 10.31
CA VAL A 111 -5.92 13.64 11.71
C VAL A 111 -5.00 12.44 11.85
N SER A 112 -4.26 12.37 12.95
CA SER A 112 -3.38 11.23 13.18
C SER A 112 -3.09 10.99 14.65
N ARG A 113 -2.64 9.77 14.93
CA ARG A 113 -2.06 9.37 16.21
C ARG A 113 -0.84 8.49 15.95
N THR A 114 0.28 8.86 16.55
CA THR A 114 1.55 8.11 16.47
C THR A 114 1.95 7.70 17.86
N GLY A 115 2.43 6.47 18.00
CA GLY A 115 2.98 5.96 19.24
C GLY A 115 4.17 5.04 18.96
N ALA A 116 5.15 5.11 19.85
CA ALA A 116 6.28 4.19 19.85
C ALA A 116 6.49 3.67 21.27
N ARG A 117 6.76 2.37 21.39
CA ARG A 117 7.28 1.78 22.62
C ARG A 117 8.60 1.12 22.30
N PRO A 118 9.70 1.45 23.01
CA PRO A 118 11.00 0.85 22.75
C PRO A 118 10.92 -0.68 22.92
N VAL A 119 11.11 -1.40 21.83
CA VAL A 119 11.41 -2.84 21.88
C VAL A 119 12.92 -2.96 21.89
N HIS A 120 13.50 -3.36 23.01
CA HIS A 120 14.95 -3.48 23.16
C HIS A 120 15.51 -4.45 22.12
N GLY A 121 16.52 -4.00 21.37
CA GLY A 121 17.17 -4.75 20.31
C GLY A 121 17.84 -6.04 20.80
N ARG A 122 18.31 -6.87 19.85
CA ARG A 122 19.08 -8.09 20.13
C ARG A 122 20.39 -7.73 20.84
N THR A 123 20.53 -8.13 22.08
CA THR A 123 21.83 -8.29 22.74
C THR A 123 22.29 -9.73 22.55
N ALA A 124 23.50 -9.91 22.06
CA ALA A 124 24.16 -11.22 21.91
C ALA A 124 24.63 -11.73 23.29
N ALA A 125 23.73 -12.39 24.01
CA ALA A 125 24.05 -13.12 25.21
C ALA A 125 23.43 -14.53 25.12
N GLY A 126 24.23 -15.57 25.28
CA GLY A 126 23.81 -16.97 25.20
C GLY A 126 23.20 -17.51 26.49
N GLY A 127 22.35 -18.54 26.39
CA GLY A 127 21.89 -19.35 27.52
C GLY A 127 20.46 -19.01 27.98
N GLN A 128 20.11 -19.41 29.21
CA GLN A 128 18.78 -19.24 29.83
C GLN A 128 18.26 -17.79 29.81
N SER A 129 19.13 -16.80 29.70
CA SER A 129 18.74 -15.39 29.53
C SER A 129 18.05 -15.14 28.20
N GLN A 130 18.34 -15.88 27.13
CA GLN A 130 17.67 -15.71 25.81
C GLN A 130 16.18 -15.99 25.89
N GLN A 131 15.75 -17.01 26.63
CA GLN A 131 14.31 -17.32 26.77
C GLN A 131 13.55 -16.23 27.56
N ARG A 132 14.18 -15.70 28.63
CA ARG A 132 13.60 -14.59 29.40
C ARG A 132 13.49 -13.30 28.54
N PHE A 133 14.53 -13.01 27.75
CA PHE A 133 14.51 -11.86 26.83
C PHE A 133 13.53 -12.06 25.68
N ALA A 134 13.35 -13.28 25.16
CA ALA A 134 12.35 -13.58 24.14
C ALA A 134 10.93 -13.33 24.68
N ARG A 135 10.57 -13.90 25.83
CA ARG A 135 9.25 -13.68 26.48
C ARG A 135 8.98 -12.20 26.79
N ARG A 136 10.01 -11.46 27.23
CA ARG A 136 9.88 -10.02 27.50
C ARG A 136 9.60 -9.24 26.21
N ARG A 137 10.29 -9.57 25.10
CA ARG A 137 10.07 -8.95 23.78
C ARG A 137 8.67 -9.26 23.25
N GLU A 138 8.21 -10.50 23.37
CA GLU A 138 6.84 -10.89 22.98
C GLU A 138 5.78 -10.11 23.78
N GLY A 139 5.98 -9.98 25.10
CA GLY A 139 5.13 -9.16 25.94
C GLY A 139 5.11 -7.69 25.52
N GLN A 140 6.26 -7.10 25.23
CA GLN A 140 6.38 -5.72 24.75
C GLN A 140 5.74 -5.53 23.37
N ALA A 141 5.94 -6.47 22.44
CA ALA A 141 5.32 -6.45 21.13
C ALA A 141 3.80 -6.52 21.23
N ARG A 142 3.25 -7.40 22.09
CA ARG A 142 1.81 -7.49 22.32
C ARG A 142 1.22 -6.19 22.88
N VAL A 143 1.88 -5.57 23.86
CA VAL A 143 1.43 -4.28 24.41
C VAL A 143 1.46 -3.18 23.35
N ALA A 144 2.49 -3.16 22.50
CA ALA A 144 2.58 -2.20 21.40
C ALA A 144 1.45 -2.40 20.35
N LEU A 145 1.12 -3.66 20.05
CA LEU A 145 0.03 -3.99 19.13
C LEU A 145 -1.35 -3.62 19.71
N HIS A 146 -1.58 -3.85 21.00
CA HIS A 146 -2.81 -3.36 21.65
C HIS A 146 -2.94 -1.84 21.57
N ALA A 147 -1.85 -1.11 21.85
CA ALA A 147 -1.86 0.35 21.71
C ALA A 147 -2.12 0.81 20.26
N ALA A 148 -1.60 0.07 19.26
CA ALA A 148 -1.88 0.31 17.85
C ALA A 148 -3.36 0.05 17.53
N ALA A 149 -3.94 -1.05 18.04
CA ALA A 149 -5.36 -1.36 17.86
C ALA A 149 -6.26 -0.28 18.46
N ASP A 150 -5.97 0.15 19.68
CA ASP A 150 -6.75 1.21 20.37
C ASP A 150 -6.64 2.55 19.62
N ALA A 151 -5.44 2.91 19.15
CA ALA A 151 -5.24 4.11 18.34
C ALA A 151 -6.00 4.02 17.01
N THR A 152 -5.98 2.85 16.35
CA THR A 152 -6.71 2.60 15.10
C THR A 152 -8.21 2.73 15.32
N ALA A 153 -8.74 2.11 16.36
CA ALA A 153 -10.15 2.22 16.73
C ALA A 153 -10.54 3.68 17.00
N ALA A 154 -9.75 4.41 17.79
CA ALA A 154 -10.05 5.79 18.16
C ALA A 154 -10.00 6.77 16.97
N VAL A 155 -9.10 6.57 16.00
CA VAL A 155 -8.90 7.49 14.87
C VAL A 155 -9.80 7.13 13.69
N LEU A 156 -9.90 5.84 13.32
CA LEU A 156 -10.52 5.41 12.07
C LEU A 156 -11.98 4.99 12.23
N LEU A 157 -12.40 4.34 13.33
CA LEU A 157 -13.78 3.86 13.45
C LEU A 157 -14.82 4.99 13.44
N PRO A 158 -14.63 6.13 14.13
CA PRO A 158 -15.60 7.23 14.07
C PRO A 158 -15.77 7.82 12.66
N ARG A 159 -14.82 7.59 11.78
CA ARG A 159 -14.77 8.11 10.40
C ARG A 159 -14.93 7.03 9.34
N SER A 160 -15.20 5.80 9.74
CA SER A 160 -15.24 4.64 8.84
C SER A 160 -16.20 4.79 7.66
N GLY A 161 -17.30 5.52 7.84
CA GLY A 161 -18.26 5.84 6.78
C GLY A 161 -17.77 6.87 5.76
N GLU A 162 -16.76 7.67 6.12
CA GLU A 162 -16.18 8.71 5.25
C GLU A 162 -14.98 8.18 4.43
N LEU A 163 -14.48 7.00 4.77
CA LEU A 163 -13.30 6.42 4.11
C LEU A 163 -13.67 5.73 2.81
N ASP A 164 -12.99 6.10 1.73
CA ASP A 164 -13.05 5.38 0.45
C ASP A 164 -12.29 4.05 0.50
N GLY A 165 -11.26 3.96 1.35
CA GLY A 165 -10.46 2.75 1.54
C GLY A 165 -9.48 2.87 2.70
N LEU A 166 -8.71 1.80 2.92
CA LEU A 166 -7.69 1.73 3.95
C LEU A 166 -6.37 1.27 3.34
N VAL A 167 -5.30 2.02 3.58
CA VAL A 167 -3.94 1.68 3.15
C VAL A 167 -3.12 1.24 4.35
N LEU A 168 -2.53 0.07 4.23
CA LEU A 168 -1.69 -0.55 5.27
C LEU A 168 -0.21 -0.38 4.93
N GLY A 169 0.64 -0.31 5.95
CA GLY A 169 2.08 -0.29 5.75
C GLY A 169 2.87 -0.92 6.90
N GLY A 170 4.05 -1.44 6.57
CA GLY A 170 5.02 -1.97 7.52
C GLY A 170 5.01 -3.49 7.66
N ASP A 171 5.01 -3.99 8.90
CA ASP A 171 5.17 -5.41 9.19
C ASP A 171 3.87 -6.19 8.96
N ARG A 172 3.87 -7.08 7.96
CA ARG A 172 2.72 -7.93 7.61
C ARG A 172 2.28 -8.85 8.75
N THR A 173 3.22 -9.30 9.61
CA THR A 173 2.90 -10.15 10.77
C THR A 173 2.15 -9.33 11.82
N ALA A 174 2.62 -8.12 12.12
CA ALA A 174 1.95 -7.21 13.03
C ALA A 174 0.54 -6.82 12.54
N LEU A 175 0.40 -6.51 11.24
CA LEU A 175 -0.89 -6.20 10.62
C LEU A 175 -1.86 -7.39 10.69
N ARG A 176 -1.37 -8.62 10.54
CA ARG A 176 -2.19 -9.84 10.66
C ARG A 176 -2.70 -10.04 12.08
N VAL A 177 -1.87 -9.79 13.09
CA VAL A 177 -2.31 -9.83 14.51
C VAL A 177 -3.36 -8.76 14.79
N LEU A 178 -3.21 -7.55 14.23
CA LEU A 178 -4.23 -6.51 14.37
C LEU A 178 -5.56 -6.87 13.71
N ALA A 179 -5.55 -7.68 12.65
CA ALA A 179 -6.76 -8.16 11.99
C ALA A 179 -7.57 -9.15 12.84
N GLU A 180 -6.99 -9.72 13.90
CA GLU A 180 -7.68 -10.58 14.87
C GLU A 180 -8.53 -9.76 15.87
N ASP A 181 -8.31 -8.44 15.97
CA ASP A 181 -9.13 -7.58 16.80
C ASP A 181 -10.51 -7.37 16.16
N ARG A 182 -11.54 -7.91 16.82
CA ARG A 182 -12.93 -7.88 16.32
C ARG A 182 -13.45 -6.46 16.05
N ARG A 183 -12.96 -5.46 16.78
CA ARG A 183 -13.33 -4.04 16.58
C ARG A 183 -12.90 -3.54 15.21
N LEU A 184 -11.78 -4.06 14.70
CA LEU A 184 -11.13 -3.60 13.49
C LEU A 184 -11.44 -4.47 12.26
N ALA A 185 -12.04 -5.63 12.45
CA ALA A 185 -12.23 -6.63 11.38
C ALA A 185 -12.93 -6.05 10.14
N ALA A 186 -14.06 -5.36 10.31
CA ALA A 186 -14.82 -4.75 9.22
C ALA A 186 -14.04 -3.62 8.52
N LEU A 187 -13.23 -2.86 9.26
CA LEU A 187 -12.38 -1.82 8.71
C LEU A 187 -11.22 -2.42 7.91
N LEU A 188 -10.53 -3.41 8.47
CA LEU A 188 -9.37 -4.06 7.84
C LEU A 188 -9.76 -4.90 6.62
N ALA A 189 -10.99 -5.40 6.55
CA ALA A 189 -11.53 -6.06 5.35
C ALA A 189 -11.63 -5.12 4.13
N ARG A 190 -11.60 -3.80 4.34
CA ARG A 190 -11.61 -2.77 3.28
C ARG A 190 -10.21 -2.31 2.88
N ALA A 191 -9.17 -2.96 3.41
CA ALA A 191 -7.80 -2.58 3.12
C ALA A 191 -7.42 -2.90 1.67
N GLU A 192 -6.69 -1.97 1.06
CA GLU A 192 -6.08 -2.20 -0.24
C GLU A 192 -5.09 -3.38 -0.16
N PRO A 193 -5.00 -4.21 -1.21
CA PRO A 193 -4.13 -5.40 -1.20
C PRO A 193 -2.64 -5.05 -1.07
N HIS A 194 -2.25 -3.89 -1.58
CA HIS A 194 -0.86 -3.43 -1.53
C HIS A 194 -0.52 -2.89 -0.14
N VAL A 195 0.48 -3.50 0.50
CA VAL A 195 1.02 -3.04 1.79
C VAL A 195 2.28 -2.25 1.53
N LEU A 196 2.28 -0.97 1.92
CA LEU A 196 3.42 -0.08 1.74
C LEU A 196 4.63 -0.57 2.56
N ASP A 197 5.79 -0.66 1.93
CA ASP A 197 7.04 -0.76 2.68
C ASP A 197 7.39 0.62 3.25
N VAL A 198 7.45 0.70 4.57
CA VAL A 198 7.72 1.93 5.31
C VAL A 198 8.76 1.67 6.39
N PRO A 199 9.61 2.66 6.73
CA PRO A 199 10.50 2.59 7.88
C PRO A 199 9.70 2.64 9.20
N GLU A 200 10.38 2.84 10.34
CA GLU A 200 9.74 2.99 11.65
C GLU A 200 8.62 4.05 11.60
N PRO A 201 7.37 3.70 11.97
CA PRO A 201 6.23 4.60 11.86
C PRO A 201 6.38 5.83 12.74
N ARG A 202 6.57 7.00 12.11
CA ARG A 202 6.59 8.33 12.70
C ARG A 202 5.62 9.22 11.94
N ARG A 203 5.32 10.39 12.46
CA ARG A 203 4.42 11.32 11.76
C ARG A 203 4.89 11.64 10.33
N VAL A 204 6.17 11.92 10.13
CA VAL A 204 6.72 12.18 8.79
C VAL A 204 6.57 11.00 7.83
N VAL A 205 6.65 9.76 8.34
CA VAL A 205 6.43 8.54 7.57
C VAL A 205 4.95 8.38 7.19
N LEU A 206 4.05 8.81 8.07
CA LEU A 206 2.62 8.83 7.77
C LEU A 206 2.28 9.87 6.69
N ASP A 207 2.90 11.05 6.75
CA ASP A 207 2.73 12.09 5.73
C ASP A 207 3.25 11.62 4.36
N GLU A 208 4.35 10.87 4.33
CA GLU A 208 4.86 10.24 3.11
C GLU A 208 3.93 9.11 2.62
N ALA A 209 3.44 8.27 3.52
CA ALA A 209 2.49 7.22 3.18
C ALA A 209 1.17 7.79 2.61
N ALA A 210 0.71 8.94 3.11
CA ALA A 210 -0.46 9.63 2.58
C ALA A 210 -0.27 10.05 1.11
N ARG A 211 0.92 10.55 0.75
CA ARG A 211 1.26 10.87 -0.65
C ARG A 211 1.35 9.62 -1.50
N ARG A 212 2.02 8.57 -1.01
CA ARG A 212 2.17 7.28 -1.71
C ARG A 212 0.85 6.54 -1.88
N ALA A 213 -0.12 6.74 -0.99
CA ALA A 213 -1.46 6.16 -1.11
C ALA A 213 -2.21 6.63 -2.36
N ARG A 214 -1.78 7.73 -3.01
CA ARG A 214 -2.31 8.17 -4.31
C ARG A 214 -1.62 7.47 -5.49
N ALA A 215 -0.40 6.98 -5.30
CA ALA A 215 0.35 6.31 -6.36
C ALA A 215 -0.23 4.92 -6.64
N VAL A 216 0.00 4.44 -7.85
CA VAL A 216 -0.37 3.09 -8.29
C VAL A 216 0.89 2.27 -8.55
N GLU A 217 0.88 1.00 -8.19
CA GLU A 217 1.96 0.06 -8.48
C GLU A 217 1.80 -0.50 -9.90
N VAL A 218 2.67 -0.10 -10.81
CA VAL A 218 2.74 -0.65 -12.16
C VAL A 218 3.68 -1.85 -12.17
N GLN A 219 3.19 -3.03 -12.55
CA GLN A 219 3.95 -4.26 -12.66
C GLN A 219 4.39 -4.47 -14.10
N LEU A 220 5.69 -4.55 -14.35
CA LEU A 220 6.29 -4.70 -15.67
C LEU A 220 6.88 -6.09 -15.82
N ARG A 221 6.51 -6.77 -16.90
CA ARG A 221 7.08 -8.07 -17.31
C ARG A 221 7.54 -7.99 -18.76
N GLY A 222 8.73 -8.49 -19.03
CA GLY A 222 9.21 -8.68 -20.41
C GLY A 222 8.51 -9.88 -21.07
N SER A 223 8.58 -9.93 -22.39
CA SER A 223 8.34 -11.19 -23.14
C SER A 223 9.43 -12.19 -22.75
N ASP A 224 9.05 -13.42 -22.39
CA ASP A 224 9.98 -14.55 -22.21
C ASP A 224 10.68 -14.91 -23.52
#